data_c32c949b9cac53cbcbf7d4b6fb046ab9
#
_entry.id   c32c949b9cac53cbcbf7d4b6fb046ab9
#
_cell.length_a   1.000
_cell.length_b   1.000
_cell.length_c   1.000
_cell.angle_alpha   90.00
_cell.angle_beta   90.00
_cell.angle_gamma   90.00
#
_symmetry.space_group_name_H-M   'P 1'
#
loop_
_entity.id
_entity.type
_entity.pdbx_description
1 polymer ?
#
loop_
_entity_poly.entity_id
_entity_poly.type
_entity_poly.pdbx_seq_one_letter_code
_entity_poly.pdbx_strand_id
1 'polypeptide(L)'
;PVPFTLQTFVMVFALLALAPKECLAAIAGYLILGGVGLPLFSSMRGGLGVLAGPTGGFLWGFLVGAALALALRHAFSSLADRGGFAQVAADLAACVAFVVVSYACGCFQCMLVAGVDLPAAFAVAVAPFLIPDAVKLVAAVVCAHAVKRALPRR
;
A
#
# COMPACT_ATOMS: atom_id res chain seq x y z
N PRO A 1 1.49 9.59 -17.22
CA PRO A 1 0.52 9.69 -16.11
C PRO A 1 0.45 8.38 -15.35
N VAL A 2 0.41 8.47 -14.01
CA VAL A 2 0.23 7.30 -13.14
C VAL A 2 -1.24 6.88 -13.22
N PRO A 3 -1.54 5.62 -13.53
CA PRO A 3 -2.92 5.18 -13.70
C PRO A 3 -3.67 5.13 -12.36
N PHE A 4 -4.93 5.53 -12.40
CA PHE A 4 -5.83 5.42 -11.26
C PHE A 4 -6.25 3.96 -11.06
N THR A 5 -5.94 3.39 -9.90
CA THR A 5 -6.20 1.97 -9.60
C THR A 5 -6.82 1.76 -8.22
N LEU A 6 -7.39 0.58 -8.00
CA LEU A 6 -7.82 0.13 -6.67
C LEU A 6 -6.69 -0.57 -5.89
N GLN A 7 -5.46 -0.56 -6.39
CA GLN A 7 -4.34 -1.27 -5.76
C GLN A 7 -4.13 -0.83 -4.31
N THR A 8 -4.10 0.49 -4.04
CA THR A 8 -3.95 1.02 -2.68
C THR A 8 -5.04 0.49 -1.74
N PHE A 9 -6.29 0.44 -2.21
CA PHE A 9 -7.40 -0.13 -1.43
C PHE A 9 -7.14 -1.60 -1.07
N VAL A 10 -6.80 -2.42 -2.08
CA VAL A 10 -6.58 -3.86 -1.88
C VAL A 10 -5.39 -4.11 -0.97
N MET A 11 -4.30 -3.36 -1.13
CA MET A 11 -3.10 -3.50 -0.29
C MET A 11 -3.38 -3.11 1.17
N VAL A 12 -4.08 -2.00 1.41
CA VAL A 12 -4.50 -1.59 2.76
C VAL A 12 -5.48 -2.59 3.38
N PHE A 13 -6.44 -3.08 2.58
CA PHE A 13 -7.35 -4.13 3.05
C PHE A 13 -6.59 -5.40 3.46
N ALA A 14 -5.65 -5.88 2.63
CA ALA A 14 -4.81 -7.04 2.93
C ALA A 14 -3.97 -6.83 4.20
N LEU A 15 -3.37 -5.62 4.34
CA LEU A 15 -2.60 -5.23 5.52
C LEU A 15 -3.40 -5.36 6.83
N LEU A 16 -4.68 -5.07 6.77
CA LEU A 16 -5.55 -5.11 7.94
C LEU A 16 -6.22 -6.48 8.13
N ALA A 17 -6.60 -7.17 7.05
CA ALA A 17 -7.40 -8.39 7.10
C ALA A 17 -6.57 -9.68 7.25
N LEU A 18 -5.35 -9.72 6.71
CA LEU A 18 -4.49 -10.89 6.73
C LEU A 18 -3.55 -10.89 7.93
N ALA A 19 -3.04 -12.09 8.27
CA ALA A 19 -1.91 -12.21 9.20
C ALA A 19 -0.65 -11.57 8.60
N PRO A 20 0.29 -11.03 9.42
CA PRO A 20 1.45 -10.30 8.93
C PRO A 20 2.27 -11.05 7.87
N LYS A 21 2.52 -12.34 8.10
CA LYS A 21 3.27 -13.18 7.15
C LYS A 21 2.51 -13.41 5.85
N GLU A 22 1.20 -13.59 5.92
CA GLU A 22 0.33 -13.78 4.76
C GLU A 22 0.25 -12.52 3.91
N CYS A 23 0.14 -11.36 4.55
CA CYS A 23 0.13 -10.07 3.87
C CYS A 23 1.43 -9.84 3.10
N LEU A 24 2.59 -10.02 3.75
CA LEU A 24 3.88 -9.86 3.08
C LEU A 24 4.08 -10.88 1.96
N ALA A 25 3.69 -12.15 2.18
CA ALA A 25 3.76 -13.19 1.15
C ALA A 25 2.86 -12.88 -0.06
N ALA A 26 1.64 -12.37 0.18
CA ALA A 26 0.73 -11.98 -0.89
C ALA A 26 1.29 -10.80 -1.72
N ILE A 27 1.83 -9.77 -1.07
CA ILE A 27 2.44 -8.62 -1.76
C ILE A 27 3.70 -9.06 -2.52
N ALA A 28 4.58 -9.86 -1.90
CA ALA A 28 5.76 -10.39 -2.57
C ALA A 28 5.38 -11.27 -3.77
N GLY A 29 4.41 -12.17 -3.60
CA GLY A 29 3.88 -13.00 -4.68
C GLY A 29 3.32 -12.18 -5.84
N TYR A 30 2.55 -11.12 -5.53
CA TYR A 30 2.05 -10.18 -6.52
C TYR A 30 3.19 -9.52 -7.33
N LEU A 31 4.27 -9.07 -6.65
CA LEU A 31 5.43 -8.46 -7.30
C LEU A 31 6.21 -9.47 -8.15
N ILE A 32 6.43 -10.69 -7.63
CA ILE A 32 7.15 -11.75 -8.35
C ILE A 32 6.38 -12.16 -9.60
N LEU A 33 5.11 -12.50 -9.46
CA LEU A 33 4.27 -12.93 -10.58
C LEU A 33 4.09 -11.83 -11.63
N GLY A 34 3.88 -10.59 -11.18
CA GLY A 34 3.85 -9.44 -12.09
C GLY A 34 5.19 -9.18 -12.76
N GLY A 35 6.30 -9.35 -12.04
CA GLY A 35 7.67 -9.20 -12.56
C GLY A 35 8.03 -10.26 -13.60
N VAL A 36 7.57 -11.49 -13.45
CA VAL A 36 7.75 -12.58 -14.44
C VAL A 36 6.97 -12.32 -15.73
N GLY A 37 6.00 -11.40 -15.71
CA GLY A 37 5.28 -10.98 -16.91
C GLY A 37 3.78 -11.21 -16.89
N LEU A 38 3.22 -11.73 -15.79
CA LEU A 38 1.78 -11.83 -15.67
C LEU A 38 1.16 -10.42 -15.65
N PRO A 39 0.00 -10.21 -16.31
CA PRO A 39 -0.64 -8.90 -16.43
C PRO A 39 -1.36 -8.48 -15.13
N LEU A 40 -0.60 -8.41 -14.02
CA LEU A 40 -1.11 -8.13 -12.68
C LEU A 40 -0.99 -6.66 -12.29
N PHE A 41 -0.06 -5.93 -12.93
CA PHE A 41 0.13 -4.52 -12.64
C PHE A 41 -0.92 -3.65 -13.33
N SER A 42 -0.95 -2.39 -12.96
CA SER A 42 -1.90 -1.44 -13.51
C SER A 42 -1.94 -1.45 -15.04
N SER A 43 -3.14 -1.29 -15.61
CA SER A 43 -3.41 -1.37 -17.05
C SER A 43 -3.03 -2.72 -17.68
N MET A 44 -3.19 -3.82 -16.92
CA MET A 44 -2.91 -5.19 -17.37
C MET A 44 -1.47 -5.36 -17.86
N ARG A 45 -0.53 -4.66 -17.26
CA ARG A 45 0.90 -4.77 -17.57
C ARG A 45 1.60 -5.74 -16.64
N GLY A 46 2.74 -6.25 -17.09
CA GLY A 46 3.65 -7.10 -16.33
C GLY A 46 5.08 -6.99 -16.88
N GLY A 47 5.99 -7.67 -16.21
CA GLY A 47 7.39 -7.73 -16.57
C GLY A 47 8.28 -6.79 -15.77
N LEU A 48 9.58 -7.10 -15.75
CA LEU A 48 10.60 -6.34 -15.04
C LEU A 48 10.68 -4.88 -15.50
N GLY A 49 10.32 -4.58 -16.75
CA GLY A 49 10.28 -3.21 -17.27
C GLY A 49 9.28 -2.31 -16.54
N VAL A 50 8.20 -2.85 -16.00
CA VAL A 50 7.25 -2.07 -15.17
C VAL A 50 7.85 -1.79 -13.80
N LEU A 51 8.52 -2.76 -13.20
CA LEU A 51 9.20 -2.61 -11.91
C LEU A 51 10.39 -1.64 -11.96
N ALA A 52 11.10 -1.62 -13.09
CA ALA A 52 12.20 -0.69 -13.34
C ALA A 52 11.73 0.67 -13.89
N GLY A 53 10.48 0.78 -14.31
CA GLY A 53 9.91 2.00 -14.91
C GLY A 53 9.59 3.09 -13.87
N PRO A 54 9.14 4.27 -14.32
CA PRO A 54 8.91 5.43 -13.46
C PRO A 54 7.84 5.21 -12.38
N THR A 55 6.96 4.22 -12.55
CA THR A 55 5.93 3.85 -11.57
C THR A 55 6.29 2.66 -10.70
N GLY A 56 7.41 2.00 -10.98
CA GLY A 56 7.85 0.80 -10.26
C GLY A 56 8.12 1.05 -8.77
N GLY A 57 8.55 2.26 -8.41
CA GLY A 57 8.78 2.65 -7.01
C GLY A 57 7.57 2.48 -6.11
N PHE A 58 6.37 2.73 -6.63
CA PHE A 58 5.14 2.47 -5.87
C PHE A 58 4.95 0.99 -5.56
N LEU A 59 5.29 0.11 -6.52
CA LEU A 59 5.19 -1.34 -6.36
C LEU A 59 6.17 -1.84 -5.29
N TRP A 60 7.43 -1.40 -5.33
CA TRP A 60 8.41 -1.68 -4.28
C TRP A 60 7.98 -1.07 -2.94
N GLY A 61 7.43 0.13 -3.00
CA GLY A 61 6.87 0.83 -1.84
C GLY A 61 5.74 0.08 -1.16
N PHE A 62 4.96 -0.73 -1.87
CA PHE A 62 3.95 -1.60 -1.25
C PHE A 62 4.58 -2.64 -0.32
N LEU A 63 5.69 -3.26 -0.72
CA LEU A 63 6.35 -4.25 0.12
C LEU A 63 7.03 -3.60 1.34
N VAL A 64 7.81 -2.53 1.11
CA VAL A 64 8.51 -1.81 2.19
C VAL A 64 7.52 -1.14 3.14
N GLY A 65 6.49 -0.49 2.58
CA GLY A 65 5.43 0.16 3.34
C GLY A 65 4.62 -0.84 4.16
N ALA A 66 4.31 -2.02 3.62
CA ALA A 66 3.61 -3.06 4.36
C ALA A 66 4.45 -3.59 5.52
N ALA A 67 5.74 -3.84 5.31
CA ALA A 67 6.64 -4.28 6.37
C ALA A 67 6.70 -3.27 7.52
N LEU A 68 6.84 -1.97 7.19
CA LEU A 68 6.85 -0.90 8.19
C LEU A 68 5.50 -0.76 8.91
N ALA A 69 4.41 -0.77 8.17
CA ALA A 69 3.06 -0.66 8.75
C ALA A 69 2.74 -1.82 9.69
N LEU A 70 3.13 -3.04 9.33
CA LEU A 70 2.97 -4.22 10.20
C LEU A 70 3.84 -4.13 11.45
N ALA A 71 5.08 -3.63 11.33
CA ALA A 71 5.94 -3.37 12.48
C ALA A 71 5.33 -2.31 13.42
N LEU A 72 4.77 -1.23 12.89
CA LEU A 72 4.07 -0.21 13.67
C LEU A 72 2.84 -0.80 14.37
N ARG A 73 2.02 -1.60 13.69
CA ARG A 73 0.87 -2.28 14.29
C ARG A 73 1.29 -3.21 15.44
N HIS A 74 2.40 -3.92 15.27
CA HIS A 74 2.95 -4.76 16.34
C HIS A 74 3.43 -3.92 17.52
N ALA A 75 4.16 -2.84 17.29
CA ALA A 75 4.64 -1.93 18.33
C ALA A 75 3.50 -1.26 19.12
N PHE A 76 2.39 -0.95 18.44
CA PHE A 76 1.20 -0.34 19.03
C PHE A 76 0.13 -1.36 19.47
N SER A 77 0.43 -2.66 19.47
CA SER A 77 -0.53 -3.71 19.85
C SER A 77 -1.07 -3.52 21.28
N SER A 78 -0.22 -3.15 22.22
CA SER A 78 -0.60 -2.87 23.62
C SER A 78 -1.54 -1.67 23.77
N LEU A 79 -1.50 -0.71 22.84
CA LEU A 79 -2.45 0.41 22.78
C LEU A 79 -3.77 -0.03 22.13
N ALA A 80 -3.69 -0.89 21.11
CA ALA A 80 -4.85 -1.45 20.43
C ALA A 80 -5.69 -2.36 21.36
N ASP A 81 -5.06 -3.04 22.31
CA ASP A 81 -5.73 -3.88 23.32
C ASP A 81 -6.61 -3.06 24.29
N ARG A 82 -6.45 -1.73 24.35
CA ARG A 82 -7.32 -0.83 25.10
C ARG A 82 -8.71 -0.61 24.48
N GLY A 83 -8.96 -1.22 23.30
CA GLY A 83 -10.27 -1.36 22.65
C GLY A 83 -10.69 -0.21 21.74
N GLY A 84 -11.66 -0.52 20.87
CA GLY A 84 -12.46 0.41 20.08
C GLY A 84 -11.69 1.47 19.30
N PHE A 85 -11.68 2.69 19.82
CA PHE A 85 -11.10 3.86 19.14
C PHE A 85 -9.57 3.77 18.99
N ALA A 86 -8.86 3.28 20.02
CA ALA A 86 -7.40 3.17 19.99
C ALA A 86 -6.93 2.18 18.92
N GLN A 87 -7.65 1.08 18.73
CA GLN A 87 -7.34 0.12 17.68
C GLN A 87 -7.54 0.72 16.28
N VAL A 88 -8.65 1.43 16.05
CA VAL A 88 -8.91 2.09 14.77
C VAL A 88 -7.85 3.14 14.48
N ALA A 89 -7.46 3.93 15.48
CA ALA A 89 -6.42 4.94 15.34
C ALA A 89 -5.05 4.32 15.00
N ALA A 90 -4.67 3.22 15.65
CA ALA A 90 -3.43 2.50 15.34
C ALA A 90 -3.44 1.89 13.95
N ASP A 91 -4.54 1.27 13.53
CA ASP A 91 -4.70 0.72 12.19
C ASP A 91 -4.64 1.84 11.12
N LEU A 92 -5.29 2.97 11.38
CA LEU A 92 -5.26 4.13 10.48
C LEU A 92 -3.84 4.72 10.37
N ALA A 93 -3.12 4.87 11.48
CA ALA A 93 -1.74 5.35 11.47
C ALA A 93 -0.82 4.42 10.67
N ALA A 94 -0.96 3.11 10.83
CA ALA A 94 -0.20 2.13 10.05
C ALA A 94 -0.53 2.21 8.55
N CYS A 95 -1.80 2.40 8.19
CA CYS A 95 -2.23 2.56 6.80
C CYS A 95 -1.69 3.86 6.18
N VAL A 96 -1.69 4.95 6.94
CA VAL A 96 -1.08 6.22 6.49
C VAL A 96 0.42 6.04 6.28
N ALA A 97 1.13 5.38 7.20
CA ALA A 97 2.55 5.08 7.05
C ALA A 97 2.83 4.25 5.78
N PHE A 98 2.01 3.23 5.51
CA PHE A 98 2.07 2.45 4.27
C PHE A 98 1.98 3.33 3.02
N VAL A 99 0.99 4.21 2.95
CA VAL A 99 0.78 5.09 1.79
C VAL A 99 1.92 6.09 1.65
N VAL A 100 2.38 6.71 2.74
CA VAL A 100 3.49 7.67 2.73
C VAL A 100 4.78 7.01 2.22
N VAL A 101 5.11 5.82 2.70
CA VAL A 101 6.29 5.07 2.22
C VAL A 101 6.15 4.71 0.74
N SER A 102 4.97 4.25 0.32
CA SER A 102 4.72 3.95 -1.08
C SER A 102 4.91 5.17 -1.98
N TYR A 103 4.39 6.33 -1.56
CA TYR A 103 4.57 7.59 -2.28
C TYR A 103 6.03 8.05 -2.32
N ALA A 104 6.75 7.92 -1.20
CA ALA A 104 8.17 8.27 -1.15
C ALA A 104 9.00 7.42 -2.12
N CYS A 105 8.82 6.10 -2.10
CA CYS A 105 9.47 5.19 -3.04
C CYS A 105 9.08 5.49 -4.49
N GLY A 106 7.80 5.77 -4.74
CA GLY A 106 7.27 6.12 -6.06
C GLY A 106 7.87 7.41 -6.60
N CYS A 107 7.89 8.47 -5.81
CA CYS A 107 8.52 9.75 -6.19
C CYS A 107 10.01 9.57 -6.45
N PHE A 108 10.71 8.87 -5.55
CA PHE A 108 12.15 8.65 -5.68
C PHE A 108 12.51 7.95 -6.99
N GLN A 109 11.83 6.85 -7.31
CA GLN A 109 12.08 6.14 -8.57
C GLN A 109 11.62 6.96 -9.78
N CYS A 110 10.52 7.69 -9.69
CA CYS A 110 10.06 8.58 -10.75
C CYS A 110 11.11 9.63 -11.09
N MET A 111 11.72 10.26 -10.08
CA MET A 111 12.81 11.23 -10.26
C MET A 111 14.00 10.59 -10.98
N LEU A 112 14.43 9.40 -10.55
CA LEU A 112 15.58 8.72 -11.14
C LEU A 112 15.37 8.29 -12.60
N VAL A 113 14.18 7.76 -12.90
CA VAL A 113 13.88 7.19 -14.22
C VAL A 113 13.43 8.24 -15.22
N ALA A 114 12.64 9.21 -14.79
CA ALA A 114 12.13 10.27 -15.66
C ALA A 114 13.05 11.51 -15.72
N GLY A 115 14.06 11.59 -14.86
CA GLY A 115 14.99 12.72 -14.82
C GLY A 115 14.34 14.05 -14.40
N VAL A 116 13.29 13.98 -13.59
CA VAL A 116 12.54 15.15 -13.10
C VAL A 116 12.90 15.47 -11.66
N ASP A 117 12.67 16.71 -11.24
CA ASP A 117 12.87 17.13 -9.85
C ASP A 117 11.74 16.64 -8.92
N LEU A 118 11.92 16.78 -7.61
CA LEU A 118 10.95 16.34 -6.61
C LEU A 118 9.59 17.05 -6.74
N PRO A 119 9.48 18.37 -6.94
CA PRO A 119 8.20 19.03 -7.15
C PRO A 119 7.44 18.50 -8.35
N ALA A 120 8.11 18.26 -9.48
CA ALA A 120 7.48 17.72 -10.68
C ALA A 120 7.05 16.25 -10.47
N ALA A 121 7.90 15.42 -9.87
CA ALA A 121 7.55 14.04 -9.53
C ALA A 121 6.34 13.98 -8.59
N PHE A 122 6.32 14.81 -7.55
CA PHE A 122 5.19 14.90 -6.62
C PHE A 122 3.89 15.34 -7.31
N ALA A 123 3.95 16.38 -8.13
CA ALA A 123 2.78 16.91 -8.84
C ALA A 123 2.14 15.89 -9.79
N VAL A 124 2.96 15.05 -10.43
CA VAL A 124 2.48 14.05 -11.41
C VAL A 124 2.12 12.72 -10.77
N ALA A 125 2.89 12.30 -9.77
CA ALA A 125 2.82 10.93 -9.25
C ALA A 125 2.09 10.81 -7.91
N VAL A 126 1.91 11.88 -7.15
CA VAL A 126 1.29 11.85 -5.81
C VAL A 126 0.08 12.78 -5.71
N ALA A 127 0.22 14.05 -6.06
CA ALA A 127 -0.82 15.05 -5.83
C ALA A 127 -2.20 14.67 -6.36
N PRO A 128 -2.37 14.07 -7.56
CA PRO A 128 -3.69 13.67 -8.07
C PRO A 128 -4.33 12.54 -7.30
N PHE A 129 -3.53 11.76 -6.54
CA PHE A 129 -3.97 10.56 -5.84
C PHE A 129 -4.27 10.79 -4.36
N LEU A 130 -3.85 11.91 -3.77
CA LEU A 130 -4.03 12.19 -2.34
C LEU A 130 -5.49 12.06 -1.89
N ILE A 131 -6.42 12.70 -2.59
CA ILE A 131 -7.84 12.65 -2.24
C ILE A 131 -8.43 11.27 -2.52
N PRO A 132 -8.28 10.68 -3.72
CA PRO A 132 -8.78 9.33 -3.98
C PRO A 132 -8.21 8.28 -3.04
N ASP A 133 -6.93 8.32 -2.73
CA ASP A 133 -6.30 7.33 -1.85
C ASP A 133 -6.71 7.51 -0.39
N ALA A 134 -6.97 8.74 0.07
CA ALA A 134 -7.57 8.98 1.37
C ALA A 134 -8.96 8.31 1.48
N VAL A 135 -9.80 8.42 0.46
CA VAL A 135 -11.11 7.77 0.41
C VAL A 135 -10.97 6.24 0.41
N LYS A 136 -10.05 5.71 -0.42
CA LYS A 136 -9.77 4.25 -0.48
C LYS A 136 -9.26 3.72 0.85
N LEU A 137 -8.40 4.47 1.54
CA LEU A 137 -7.86 4.10 2.84
C LEU A 137 -8.97 3.99 3.88
N VAL A 138 -9.85 4.98 3.98
CA VAL A 138 -11.01 4.95 4.90
C VAL A 138 -11.93 3.77 4.56
N ALA A 139 -12.25 3.58 3.27
CA ALA A 139 -13.09 2.47 2.82
C ALA A 139 -12.46 1.12 3.15
N ALA A 140 -11.14 0.94 2.94
CA ALA A 140 -10.43 -0.30 3.26
C ALA A 140 -10.43 -0.60 4.76
N VAL A 141 -10.24 0.42 5.61
CA VAL A 141 -10.32 0.28 7.08
C VAL A 141 -11.72 -0.18 7.49
N VAL A 142 -12.77 0.48 7.00
CA VAL A 142 -14.17 0.12 7.32
C VAL A 142 -14.47 -1.31 6.85
N CYS A 143 -14.10 -1.68 5.63
CA CYS A 143 -14.33 -3.03 5.09
C CYS A 143 -13.56 -4.08 5.88
N ALA A 144 -12.28 -3.85 6.22
CA ALA A 144 -11.48 -4.79 6.98
C ALA A 144 -12.04 -5.03 8.39
N HIS A 145 -12.49 -3.96 9.06
CA HIS A 145 -13.15 -4.09 10.37
C HIS A 145 -14.50 -4.81 10.28
N ALA A 146 -15.29 -4.57 9.24
CA ALA A 146 -16.55 -5.28 9.01
C ALA A 146 -16.32 -6.78 8.79
N VAL A 147 -15.36 -7.14 7.96
CA VAL A 147 -14.98 -8.54 7.71
C VAL A 147 -14.50 -9.23 8.98
N LYS A 148 -13.62 -8.58 9.75
CA LYS A 148 -13.13 -9.13 11.03
C LYS A 148 -14.24 -9.36 12.06
N ARG A 149 -15.29 -8.54 12.06
CA ARG A 149 -16.44 -8.73 12.95
C ARG A 149 -17.36 -9.87 12.49
N ALA A 150 -17.44 -10.11 11.18
CA ALA A 150 -18.27 -11.16 10.58
C ALA A 150 -17.62 -12.56 10.65
N LEU A 151 -16.29 -12.62 10.67
CA LEU A 151 -15.55 -13.88 10.77
C LEU A 151 -15.41 -14.31 12.23
N PRO A 152 -15.69 -15.59 12.57
CA PRO A 152 -15.44 -16.12 13.90
C PRO A 152 -13.93 -16.01 14.23
N ARG A 153 -13.61 -15.56 15.42
CA ARG A 153 -12.21 -15.53 15.90
C ARG A 153 -11.69 -16.98 15.93
N ARG A 154 -10.75 -17.28 15.05
CA ARG A 154 -9.93 -18.47 15.14
C ARG A 154 -8.77 -18.24 16.08
#